data_95952c25df64393dbe917f68a2e70a58
#
_entry.id   95952c25df64393dbe917f68a2e70a58
#
_cell.length_a   1.000
_cell.length_b   1.000
_cell.length_c   1.000
_cell.angle_alpha   90.00
_cell.angle_beta   90.00
_cell.angle_gamma   90.00
#
_symmetry.space_group_name_H-M   'P 1'
#
loop_
_entity.id
_entity.type
_entity.pdbx_description
1 polymer ?
#
loop_
_entity_poly.entity_id
_entity_poly.type
_entity_poly.pdbx_seq_one_letter_code
_entity_poly.pdbx_strand_id
1 'polypeptide(L)'
;LHNRDLVAVEAGAGFTLRDGEDGADHEGDGEHGGDAGHDGEAADHDHVHLDPHIWLDPQGAAHIVGQIRDALAAAEPEHAAEYRKNAESYLQDLAALDEEYTAGLAQCERRVFFTTHAAFGYLAHRYGLEQRAIMGLAPEAEPTPKALQAVVEEAREHDVKYIFFETLVSDKVARVVAEEIGAETLVLNPFEGLTPEQIAAGEDYLSVMRQNLTNLRLAMGCR
;
A
#
# COMPACT_ATOMS: atom_id res chain seq x y z
N LEU A 1 4.76 17.86 25.28
CA LEU A 1 3.48 17.78 25.97
C LEU A 1 3.28 16.33 26.43
N HIS A 2 3.54 16.03 27.72
CA HIS A 2 3.20 14.73 28.29
C HIS A 2 1.77 14.79 28.80
N ASN A 3 0.81 14.44 27.94
CA ASN A 3 -0.56 14.20 28.40
C ASN A 3 -0.60 12.78 29.00
N ARG A 4 -0.78 12.69 30.33
CA ARG A 4 -0.82 11.41 31.05
C ARG A 4 -2.15 10.65 30.84
N ASP A 5 -3.14 11.33 30.27
CA ASP A 5 -4.48 10.79 30.00
C ASP A 5 -4.64 10.37 28.53
N LEU A 6 -3.53 10.41 27.75
CA LEU A 6 -3.54 9.98 26.36
C LEU A 6 -3.61 8.44 26.30
N VAL A 7 -4.65 7.93 25.63
CA VAL A 7 -4.76 6.51 25.28
C VAL A 7 -4.23 6.33 23.86
N ALA A 8 -3.13 5.59 23.74
CA ALA A 8 -2.58 5.20 22.45
C ALA A 8 -3.19 3.86 22.02
N VAL A 9 -3.65 3.76 20.77
CA VAL A 9 -4.22 2.56 20.19
C VAL A 9 -3.33 2.09 19.04
N GLU A 10 -2.80 0.89 19.15
CA GLU A 10 -2.11 0.23 18.05
C GLU A 10 -3.15 -0.40 17.12
N ALA A 11 -3.52 0.33 16.07
CA ALA A 11 -4.63 -0.04 15.19
C ALA A 11 -4.37 -1.33 14.39
N GLY A 12 -3.11 -1.71 14.19
CA GLY A 12 -2.68 -2.96 13.54
C GLY A 12 -2.53 -4.15 14.49
N ALA A 13 -2.70 -3.97 15.80
CA ALA A 13 -2.51 -5.05 16.78
C ALA A 13 -3.40 -6.26 16.48
N GLY A 14 -2.79 -7.46 16.39
CA GLY A 14 -3.51 -8.69 16.08
C GLY A 14 -3.85 -8.90 14.60
N PHE A 15 -3.50 -7.99 13.71
CA PHE A 15 -3.53 -8.21 12.27
C PHE A 15 -2.25 -8.94 11.83
N THR A 16 -2.37 -9.85 10.84
CA THR A 16 -1.19 -10.54 10.30
C THR A 16 -0.42 -9.57 9.40
N LEU A 17 0.71 -9.09 9.90
CA LEU A 17 1.57 -8.18 9.15
C LEU A 17 2.36 -8.93 8.08
N ARG A 18 2.62 -8.26 6.97
CA ARG A 18 3.45 -8.73 5.86
C ARG A 18 4.82 -8.07 5.96
N ASP A 19 5.81 -8.80 5.48
CA ASP A 19 7.12 -8.20 5.21
C ASP A 19 6.97 -7.20 4.08
N GLY A 20 7.63 -6.05 4.22
CA GLY A 20 7.67 -5.05 3.17
C GLY A 20 8.51 -5.56 2.00
N GLU A 21 8.06 -5.30 0.77
CA GLU A 21 8.89 -5.51 -0.40
C GLU A 21 9.89 -4.35 -0.50
N ASP A 22 11.18 -4.66 -0.39
CA ASP A 22 12.23 -3.73 -0.77
C ASP A 22 12.14 -3.54 -2.29
N GLY A 23 12.03 -2.28 -2.75
CA GLY A 23 12.03 -1.98 -4.19
C GLY A 23 13.25 -2.60 -4.86
N ALA A 24 13.13 -2.94 -6.16
CA ALA A 24 14.06 -3.66 -7.02
C ALA A 24 15.50 -3.80 -6.47
N ASP A 25 15.83 -4.98 -6.02
CA ASP A 25 16.94 -5.39 -5.18
C ASP A 25 18.23 -4.57 -5.26
N HIS A 26 18.67 -4.09 -4.12
CA HIS A 26 20.07 -3.85 -3.84
C HIS A 26 20.78 -5.21 -3.67
N GLU A 27 20.99 -5.96 -4.74
CA GLU A 27 22.10 -6.91 -4.76
C GLU A 27 23.39 -6.08 -4.68
N GLY A 28 23.80 -5.80 -3.44
CA GLY A 28 25.11 -5.29 -3.17
C GLY A 28 26.13 -6.39 -3.46
N ASP A 29 26.78 -6.35 -4.61
CA ASP A 29 28.07 -7.00 -4.85
C ASP A 29 29.09 -6.47 -3.84
N GLY A 30 29.07 -7.01 -2.64
CA GLY A 30 30.06 -6.80 -1.61
C GLY A 30 31.21 -7.80 -1.77
N GLU A 31 32.05 -7.66 -2.82
CA GLU A 31 33.41 -8.18 -2.77
C GLU A 31 34.22 -7.35 -1.76
N HIS A 32 34.20 -7.76 -0.51
CA HIS A 32 35.20 -7.35 0.46
C HIS A 32 36.15 -8.51 0.68
N GLY A 33 37.29 -8.42 -0.03
CA GLY A 33 38.54 -9.12 0.27
C GLY A 33 38.99 -8.79 1.69
N GLY A 34 39.48 -9.82 2.39
CA GLY A 34 39.77 -9.89 3.78
C GLY A 34 40.73 -8.84 4.36
N ASP A 35 40.62 -8.62 5.65
CA ASP A 35 41.70 -8.87 6.64
C ASP A 35 41.18 -8.69 8.08
N ALA A 36 41.56 -9.67 8.90
CA ALA A 36 41.81 -9.71 10.35
C ALA A 36 41.01 -8.85 11.33
N GLY A 37 40.16 -9.53 12.16
CA GLY A 37 40.25 -9.45 13.62
C GLY A 37 39.58 -8.27 14.29
N HIS A 38 38.27 -8.42 14.64
CA HIS A 38 37.78 -7.86 15.91
C HIS A 38 36.56 -8.70 16.37
N ASP A 39 36.74 -9.35 17.54
CA ASP A 39 35.64 -9.95 18.30
C ASP A 39 34.71 -8.81 18.76
N GLY A 40 33.59 -8.67 18.13
CA GLY A 40 32.47 -7.83 18.51
C GLY A 40 31.22 -8.50 17.98
N GLU A 41 30.41 -9.09 18.87
CA GLU A 41 29.06 -9.56 18.53
C GLU A 41 28.23 -8.37 18.04
N ALA A 42 28.36 -8.03 16.77
CA ALA A 42 27.33 -7.25 16.06
C ALA A 42 26.19 -8.23 15.77
N ALA A 43 25.18 -8.22 16.60
CA ALA A 43 23.90 -8.77 16.22
C ALA A 43 23.46 -8.03 14.95
N ASP A 44 23.59 -8.67 13.83
CA ASP A 44 23.01 -8.27 12.54
C ASP A 44 21.49 -8.34 12.76
N HIS A 45 20.92 -7.24 13.22
CA HIS A 45 19.47 -7.07 13.27
C HIS A 45 19.03 -6.84 11.84
N ASP A 46 18.73 -7.94 11.16
CA ASP A 46 17.91 -7.95 9.95
C ASP A 46 16.60 -7.24 10.32
N HIS A 47 16.54 -5.95 10.11
CA HIS A 47 15.35 -5.14 10.33
C HIS A 47 14.35 -5.50 9.23
N VAL A 48 13.56 -6.55 9.48
CA VAL A 48 12.37 -6.83 8.67
C VAL A 48 11.50 -5.58 8.74
N HIS A 49 11.48 -4.82 7.67
CA HIS A 49 10.60 -3.66 7.53
C HIS A 49 9.19 -4.18 7.25
N LEU A 50 8.35 -4.20 8.29
CA LEU A 50 6.95 -4.57 8.13
C LEU A 50 6.22 -3.53 7.29
N ASP A 51 5.40 -4.00 6.35
CA ASP A 51 4.53 -3.15 5.54
C ASP A 51 3.43 -2.53 6.42
N PRO A 52 3.38 -1.20 6.57
CA PRO A 52 2.37 -0.54 7.40
C PRO A 52 1.00 -0.37 6.72
N HIS A 53 0.88 -0.60 5.41
CA HIS A 53 -0.25 -0.17 4.58
C HIS A 53 -1.48 -1.11 4.68
N ILE A 54 -1.76 -1.62 5.88
CA ILE A 54 -2.85 -2.60 6.13
C ILE A 54 -4.24 -2.06 5.75
N TRP A 55 -4.44 -0.74 5.77
CA TRP A 55 -5.71 -0.10 5.44
C TRP A 55 -6.09 -0.20 3.96
N LEU A 56 -5.16 -0.53 3.07
CA LEU A 56 -5.43 -0.72 1.64
C LEU A 56 -6.08 -2.06 1.32
N ASP A 57 -6.10 -3.00 2.26
CA ASP A 57 -6.99 -4.16 2.27
C ASP A 57 -8.30 -3.76 3.00
N PRO A 58 -9.49 -3.84 2.38
CA PRO A 58 -10.76 -3.56 3.05
C PRO A 58 -10.97 -4.33 4.36
N GLN A 59 -10.42 -5.55 4.48
CA GLN A 59 -10.47 -6.28 5.76
C GLN A 59 -9.46 -5.76 6.78
N GLY A 60 -8.30 -5.27 6.33
CA GLY A 60 -7.37 -4.54 7.19
C GLY A 60 -8.00 -3.25 7.73
N ALA A 61 -8.68 -2.49 6.87
CA ALA A 61 -9.45 -1.32 7.28
C ALA A 61 -10.56 -1.67 8.27
N ALA A 62 -11.29 -2.78 8.05
CA ALA A 62 -12.31 -3.27 8.98
C ALA A 62 -11.72 -3.65 10.34
N HIS A 63 -10.53 -4.26 10.37
CA HIS A 63 -9.80 -4.55 11.59
C HIS A 63 -9.48 -3.27 12.37
N ILE A 64 -8.93 -2.24 11.70
CA ILE A 64 -8.64 -0.92 12.29
C ILE A 64 -9.89 -0.29 12.89
N VAL A 65 -11.01 -0.30 12.16
CA VAL A 65 -12.31 0.22 12.66
C VAL A 65 -12.72 -0.51 13.94
N GLY A 66 -12.54 -1.83 14.00
CA GLY A 66 -12.80 -2.63 15.19
C GLY A 66 -11.96 -2.21 16.40
N GLN A 67 -10.65 -2.02 16.21
CA GLN A 67 -9.73 -1.57 17.26
C GLN A 67 -10.09 -0.18 17.79
N ILE A 68 -10.40 0.76 16.89
CA ILE A 68 -10.80 2.12 17.26
C ILE A 68 -12.13 2.10 18.03
N ARG A 69 -13.13 1.36 17.55
CA ARG A 69 -14.42 1.19 18.23
C ARG A 69 -14.25 0.70 19.66
N ASP A 70 -13.44 -0.34 19.85
CA ASP A 70 -13.27 -0.98 21.16
C ASP A 70 -12.50 -0.07 22.12
N ALA A 71 -11.51 0.66 21.63
CA ALA A 71 -10.78 1.64 22.40
C ALA A 71 -11.67 2.82 22.84
N LEU A 72 -12.49 3.36 21.93
CA LEU A 72 -13.44 4.42 22.23
C LEU A 72 -14.52 3.95 23.24
N ALA A 73 -15.06 2.74 23.04
CA ALA A 73 -16.06 2.18 23.97
C ALA A 73 -15.49 1.91 25.37
N ALA A 74 -14.19 1.63 25.48
CA ALA A 74 -13.50 1.46 26.76
C ALA A 74 -13.21 2.82 27.42
N ALA A 75 -12.83 3.83 26.65
CA ALA A 75 -12.52 5.16 27.14
C ALA A 75 -13.79 5.94 27.58
N GLU A 76 -14.89 5.77 26.86
CA GLU A 76 -16.18 6.46 27.09
C GLU A 76 -17.33 5.45 27.10
N PRO A 77 -17.51 4.67 28.21
CA PRO A 77 -18.51 3.59 28.28
C PRO A 77 -19.98 4.07 28.08
N GLU A 78 -20.27 5.31 28.42
CA GLU A 78 -21.59 5.95 28.24
C GLU A 78 -21.96 6.11 26.75
N HIS A 79 -20.97 6.25 25.86
CA HIS A 79 -21.13 6.37 24.41
C HIS A 79 -20.89 5.04 23.66
N ALA A 80 -20.56 3.96 24.36
CA ALA A 80 -20.18 2.68 23.75
C ALA A 80 -21.23 2.11 22.77
N ALA A 81 -22.51 2.35 23.01
CA ALA A 81 -23.59 1.89 22.13
C ALA A 81 -23.58 2.65 20.78
N GLU A 82 -23.29 3.95 20.83
CA GLU A 82 -23.19 4.80 19.65
C GLU A 82 -21.98 4.44 18.81
N TYR A 83 -20.80 4.26 19.44
CA TYR A 83 -19.57 3.82 18.75
C TYR A 83 -19.75 2.47 18.06
N ARG A 84 -20.39 1.50 18.73
CA ARG A 84 -20.69 0.19 18.12
C ARG A 84 -21.62 0.32 16.92
N LYS A 85 -22.69 1.11 17.02
CA LYS A 85 -23.63 1.33 15.93
C LYS A 85 -22.97 1.99 14.72
N ASN A 86 -22.14 3.02 14.94
CA ASN A 86 -21.45 3.71 13.86
C ASN A 86 -20.42 2.80 13.19
N ALA A 87 -19.64 2.04 13.98
CA ALA A 87 -18.70 1.06 13.45
C ALA A 87 -19.40 -0.06 12.67
N GLU A 88 -20.53 -0.59 13.15
CA GLU A 88 -21.31 -1.62 12.45
C GLU A 88 -21.75 -1.15 11.07
N SER A 89 -22.25 0.07 10.94
CA SER A 89 -22.62 0.66 9.64
C SER A 89 -21.42 0.73 8.69
N TYR A 90 -20.29 1.24 9.17
CA TYR A 90 -19.09 1.39 8.34
C TYR A 90 -18.45 0.04 7.96
N LEU A 91 -18.51 -0.95 8.87
CA LEU A 91 -18.06 -2.31 8.58
C LEU A 91 -18.90 -2.99 7.49
N GLN A 92 -20.20 -2.66 7.38
CA GLN A 92 -21.04 -3.13 6.26
C GLN A 92 -20.59 -2.50 4.94
N ASP A 93 -20.25 -1.21 4.93
CA ASP A 93 -19.74 -0.52 3.74
C ASP A 93 -18.38 -1.10 3.30
N LEU A 94 -17.50 -1.42 4.25
CA LEU A 94 -16.21 -2.07 3.98
C LEU A 94 -16.38 -3.50 3.44
N ALA A 95 -17.35 -4.26 3.95
CA ALA A 95 -17.66 -5.59 3.44
C ALA A 95 -18.18 -5.51 2.00
N ALA A 96 -19.05 -4.54 1.69
CA ALA A 96 -19.51 -4.32 0.32
C ALA A 96 -18.34 -3.92 -0.61
N LEU A 97 -17.41 -3.10 -0.15
CA LEU A 97 -16.20 -2.75 -0.90
C LEU A 97 -15.32 -3.99 -1.18
N ASP A 98 -15.14 -4.89 -0.21
CA ASP A 98 -14.40 -6.15 -0.39
C ASP A 98 -15.06 -7.05 -1.45
N GLU A 99 -16.40 -7.12 -1.46
CA GLU A 99 -17.15 -7.83 -2.49
C GLU A 99 -16.99 -7.19 -3.87
N GLU A 100 -17.02 -5.85 -3.97
CA GLU A 100 -16.78 -5.09 -5.22
C GLU A 100 -15.39 -5.41 -5.79
N TYR A 101 -14.35 -5.42 -4.95
CA TYR A 101 -12.97 -5.77 -5.35
C TYR A 101 -12.87 -7.23 -5.78
N THR A 102 -13.41 -8.14 -4.99
CA THR A 102 -13.43 -9.58 -5.31
C THR A 102 -14.06 -9.84 -6.66
N ALA A 103 -15.23 -9.28 -6.91
CA ALA A 103 -15.94 -9.44 -8.18
C ALA A 103 -15.22 -8.72 -9.34
N GLY A 104 -14.76 -7.49 -9.08
CA GLY A 104 -14.15 -6.63 -10.10
C GLY A 104 -12.79 -7.13 -10.60
N LEU A 105 -12.03 -7.85 -9.75
CA LEU A 105 -10.70 -8.37 -10.06
C LEU A 105 -10.67 -9.89 -10.33
N ALA A 106 -11.82 -10.56 -10.31
CA ALA A 106 -11.89 -12.02 -10.51
C ALA A 106 -11.40 -12.45 -11.90
N GLN A 107 -11.70 -11.68 -12.95
CA GLN A 107 -11.42 -12.05 -14.33
C GLN A 107 -10.61 -10.96 -15.03
N CYS A 108 -9.31 -10.91 -14.74
CA CYS A 108 -8.37 -9.99 -15.35
C CYS A 108 -7.39 -10.71 -16.28
N GLU A 109 -7.00 -10.05 -17.36
CA GLU A 109 -6.02 -10.55 -18.32
C GLU A 109 -4.61 -10.56 -17.75
N ARG A 110 -4.30 -9.59 -16.87
CA ARG A 110 -3.02 -9.43 -16.19
C ARG A 110 -3.21 -9.55 -14.70
N ARG A 111 -2.15 -9.95 -14.00
CA ARG A 111 -2.12 -10.07 -12.54
C ARG A 111 -1.02 -9.24 -11.90
N VAL A 112 -0.07 -8.76 -12.69
CA VAL A 112 1.06 -7.92 -12.24
C VAL A 112 0.75 -6.47 -12.55
N PHE A 113 0.98 -5.57 -11.60
CA PHE A 113 0.86 -4.12 -11.77
C PHE A 113 2.04 -3.39 -11.14
N PHE A 114 2.40 -2.26 -11.72
CA PHE A 114 3.56 -1.46 -11.32
C PHE A 114 3.13 -0.15 -10.67
N THR A 115 3.73 0.14 -9.50
CA THR A 115 3.48 1.35 -8.71
C THR A 115 4.77 2.12 -8.45
N THR A 116 4.66 3.38 -8.06
CA THR A 116 5.83 4.17 -7.65
C THR A 116 6.44 3.65 -6.37
N HIS A 117 5.64 3.34 -5.32
CA HIS A 117 6.16 2.70 -4.11
C HIS A 117 5.33 1.48 -3.67
N ALA A 118 5.85 0.70 -2.72
CA ALA A 118 5.33 -0.60 -2.32
C ALA A 118 4.19 -0.51 -1.28
N ALA A 119 3.13 0.28 -1.55
CA ALA A 119 2.02 0.45 -0.60
C ALA A 119 0.91 -0.61 -0.73
N PHE A 120 0.77 -1.26 -1.87
CA PHE A 120 -0.42 -2.05 -2.20
C PHE A 120 -0.24 -3.56 -1.97
N GLY A 121 0.76 -3.98 -1.19
CA GLY A 121 1.08 -5.39 -0.95
C GLY A 121 -0.06 -6.19 -0.32
N TYR A 122 -0.78 -5.62 0.67
CA TYR A 122 -1.95 -6.27 1.28
C TYR A 122 -3.11 -6.41 0.29
N LEU A 123 -3.43 -5.35 -0.48
CA LEU A 123 -4.45 -5.37 -1.51
C LEU A 123 -4.12 -6.40 -2.59
N ALA A 124 -2.90 -6.40 -3.09
CA ALA A 124 -2.44 -7.33 -4.12
C ALA A 124 -2.61 -8.79 -3.64
N HIS A 125 -2.09 -9.10 -2.46
CA HIS A 125 -2.20 -10.43 -1.87
C HIS A 125 -3.65 -10.89 -1.72
N ARG A 126 -4.52 -10.02 -1.22
CA ARG A 126 -5.91 -10.37 -0.97
C ARG A 126 -6.65 -10.78 -2.24
N TYR A 127 -6.45 -10.07 -3.33
CA TYR A 127 -7.18 -10.31 -4.58
C TYR A 127 -6.38 -11.10 -5.62
N GLY A 128 -5.28 -11.74 -5.22
CA GLY A 128 -4.45 -12.58 -6.08
C GLY A 128 -3.78 -11.80 -7.21
N LEU A 129 -3.40 -10.55 -6.93
CA LEU A 129 -2.56 -9.72 -7.77
C LEU A 129 -1.13 -9.71 -7.25
N GLU A 130 -0.23 -9.20 -8.06
CA GLU A 130 1.19 -9.04 -7.74
C GLU A 130 1.62 -7.60 -8.00
N GLN A 131 2.03 -6.92 -6.95
CA GLN A 131 2.60 -5.57 -7.05
C GLN A 131 4.10 -5.67 -7.40
N ARG A 132 4.55 -4.78 -8.26
CA ARG A 132 5.96 -4.45 -8.48
C ARG A 132 6.13 -2.97 -8.21
N ALA A 133 7.00 -2.61 -7.29
CA ALA A 133 7.26 -1.23 -6.93
C ALA A 133 8.57 -0.75 -7.55
N ILE A 134 8.58 0.46 -8.10
CA ILE A 134 9.78 1.12 -8.60
C ILE A 134 10.70 1.51 -7.43
N MET A 135 10.09 1.90 -6.32
CA MET A 135 10.74 2.21 -5.05
C MET A 135 10.18 1.29 -3.96
N GLY A 136 10.93 1.05 -2.88
CA GLY A 136 10.47 0.26 -1.75
C GLY A 136 9.31 0.92 -0.98
N LEU A 137 9.20 0.63 0.32
CA LEU A 137 8.17 1.19 1.20
C LEU A 137 8.27 2.71 1.42
N ALA A 138 9.42 3.33 1.10
CA ALA A 138 9.65 4.77 1.26
C ALA A 138 9.48 5.50 -0.08
N PRO A 139 8.42 6.31 -0.26
CA PRO A 139 8.13 6.97 -1.54
C PRO A 139 9.13 8.08 -1.91
N GLU A 140 10.00 8.48 -1.00
CA GLU A 140 10.97 9.56 -1.18
C GLU A 140 12.34 9.06 -1.68
N ALA A 141 12.55 7.74 -1.76
CA ALA A 141 13.78 7.17 -2.27
C ALA A 141 13.86 7.34 -3.79
N GLU A 142 14.93 7.97 -4.28
CA GLU A 142 15.17 8.02 -5.74
C GLU A 142 15.76 6.68 -6.20
N PRO A 143 15.15 6.00 -7.20
CA PRO A 143 15.68 4.73 -7.70
C PRO A 143 16.99 4.97 -8.43
N THR A 144 17.93 4.02 -8.33
CA THR A 144 19.16 4.07 -9.11
C THR A 144 18.86 3.87 -10.61
N PRO A 145 19.70 4.35 -11.53
CA PRO A 145 19.51 4.07 -12.96
C PRO A 145 19.44 2.58 -13.29
N LYS A 146 20.21 1.74 -12.60
CA LYS A 146 20.21 0.27 -12.77
C LYS A 146 18.84 -0.31 -12.32
N ALA A 147 18.33 0.09 -11.16
CA ALA A 147 17.02 -0.34 -10.67
C ALA A 147 15.89 0.07 -11.62
N LEU A 148 15.94 1.32 -12.12
CA LEU A 148 14.95 1.80 -13.07
C LEU A 148 14.97 1.00 -14.38
N GLN A 149 16.16 0.64 -14.87
CA GLN A 149 16.29 -0.20 -16.07
C GLN A 149 15.71 -1.61 -15.84
N ALA A 150 15.96 -2.24 -14.69
CA ALA A 150 15.40 -3.54 -14.35
C ALA A 150 13.86 -3.51 -14.33
N VAL A 151 13.26 -2.47 -13.72
CA VAL A 151 11.81 -2.26 -13.70
C VAL A 151 11.26 -2.09 -15.13
N VAL A 152 11.94 -1.34 -15.99
CA VAL A 152 11.53 -1.16 -17.41
C VAL A 152 11.55 -2.50 -18.16
N GLU A 153 12.58 -3.32 -17.96
CA GLU A 153 12.69 -4.65 -18.59
C GLU A 153 11.57 -5.57 -18.11
N GLU A 154 11.34 -5.65 -16.80
CA GLU A 154 10.27 -6.45 -16.20
C GLU A 154 8.86 -6.00 -16.65
N ALA A 155 8.63 -4.68 -16.70
CA ALA A 155 7.35 -4.15 -17.17
C ALA A 155 7.07 -4.48 -18.66
N ARG A 156 8.12 -4.57 -19.49
CA ARG A 156 7.99 -5.04 -20.88
C ARG A 156 7.66 -6.53 -20.95
N GLU A 157 8.28 -7.36 -20.13
CA GLU A 157 8.02 -8.80 -20.08
C GLU A 157 6.57 -9.11 -19.71
N HIS A 158 5.97 -8.31 -18.84
CA HIS A 158 4.58 -8.44 -18.41
C HIS A 158 3.56 -7.75 -19.33
N ASP A 159 3.98 -7.16 -20.47
CA ASP A 159 3.11 -6.40 -21.40
C ASP A 159 2.25 -5.35 -20.68
N VAL A 160 2.87 -4.63 -19.74
CA VAL A 160 2.21 -3.62 -18.91
C VAL A 160 1.74 -2.45 -19.76
N LYS A 161 0.49 -2.01 -19.55
CA LYS A 161 -0.13 -0.92 -20.30
C LYS A 161 -0.22 0.37 -19.50
N TYR A 162 -0.11 0.27 -18.17
CA TYR A 162 -0.23 1.40 -17.26
C TYR A 162 0.77 1.28 -16.12
N ILE A 163 1.45 2.39 -15.80
CA ILE A 163 2.26 2.55 -14.59
C ILE A 163 1.48 3.42 -13.61
N PHE A 164 1.31 2.94 -12.39
CA PHE A 164 0.56 3.66 -11.37
C PHE A 164 1.44 4.66 -10.62
N PHE A 165 0.86 5.82 -10.34
CA PHE A 165 1.44 6.87 -9.50
C PHE A 165 0.43 7.38 -8.47
N GLU A 166 0.90 8.12 -7.48
CA GLU A 166 0.12 8.59 -6.35
C GLU A 166 -0.16 10.09 -6.43
N THR A 167 -1.26 10.52 -5.78
CA THR A 167 -1.74 11.90 -5.89
C THR A 167 -0.90 12.93 -5.15
N LEU A 168 -0.19 12.53 -4.09
CA LEU A 168 0.56 13.45 -3.22
C LEU A 168 2.08 13.46 -3.49
N VAL A 169 2.57 12.61 -4.39
CA VAL A 169 3.97 12.53 -4.78
C VAL A 169 4.17 12.85 -6.26
N SER A 170 5.42 13.08 -6.66
CA SER A 170 5.75 13.38 -8.07
C SER A 170 5.52 12.15 -8.96
N ASP A 171 4.79 12.32 -10.05
CA ASP A 171 4.56 11.30 -11.06
C ASP A 171 5.75 11.11 -12.04
N LYS A 172 6.83 11.87 -11.85
CA LYS A 172 7.96 11.94 -12.80
C LYS A 172 8.58 10.57 -13.08
N VAL A 173 8.79 9.75 -12.04
CA VAL A 173 9.40 8.41 -12.19
C VAL A 173 8.46 7.47 -12.94
N ALA A 174 7.16 7.47 -12.60
CA ALA A 174 6.16 6.69 -13.32
C ALA A 174 6.08 7.05 -14.80
N ARG A 175 6.14 8.35 -15.14
CA ARG A 175 6.14 8.82 -16.53
C ARG A 175 7.37 8.33 -17.29
N VAL A 176 8.56 8.40 -16.69
CA VAL A 176 9.78 7.91 -17.35
C VAL A 176 9.67 6.42 -17.68
N VAL A 177 9.22 5.58 -16.74
CA VAL A 177 9.02 4.15 -17.00
C VAL A 177 7.96 3.93 -18.07
N ALA A 178 6.82 4.62 -17.99
CA ALA A 178 5.74 4.50 -18.96
C ALA A 178 6.17 4.88 -20.37
N GLU A 179 6.90 5.99 -20.53
CA GLU A 179 7.44 6.45 -21.84
C GLU A 179 8.40 5.41 -22.44
N GLU A 180 9.29 4.82 -21.62
CA GLU A 180 10.25 3.80 -22.08
C GLU A 180 9.61 2.51 -22.60
N ILE A 181 8.44 2.15 -22.09
CA ILE A 181 7.73 0.92 -22.48
C ILE A 181 6.55 1.18 -23.43
N GLY A 182 6.23 2.45 -23.71
CA GLY A 182 5.06 2.84 -24.53
C GLY A 182 3.73 2.63 -23.80
N ALA A 183 3.71 2.72 -22.47
CA ALA A 183 2.52 2.64 -21.62
C ALA A 183 2.00 4.04 -21.24
N GLU A 184 0.83 4.07 -20.61
CA GLU A 184 0.24 5.26 -20.00
C GLU A 184 0.44 5.29 -18.48
N THR A 185 0.11 6.39 -17.84
CA THR A 185 0.10 6.49 -16.38
C THR A 185 -1.33 6.56 -15.85
N LEU A 186 -1.59 5.93 -14.70
CA LEU A 186 -2.85 6.01 -13.97
C LEU A 186 -2.61 6.30 -12.50
N VAL A 187 -3.60 6.89 -11.83
CA VAL A 187 -3.55 7.10 -10.39
C VAL A 187 -3.92 5.81 -9.66
N LEU A 188 -3.13 5.44 -8.65
CA LEU A 188 -3.52 4.50 -7.60
C LEU A 188 -3.20 5.18 -6.26
N ASN A 189 -4.24 5.57 -5.53
CA ASN A 189 -4.11 6.42 -4.34
C ASN A 189 -3.99 5.57 -3.07
N PRO A 190 -2.87 5.64 -2.32
CA PRO A 190 -2.67 4.90 -1.08
C PRO A 190 -3.46 5.46 0.11
N PHE A 191 -4.26 6.50 -0.09
CA PHE A 191 -5.05 7.17 0.94
C PHE A 191 -4.22 7.65 2.15
N GLU A 192 -3.04 8.16 1.90
CA GLU A 192 -2.19 8.80 2.91
C GLU A 192 -2.57 10.28 3.15
N GLY A 193 -3.53 10.77 2.40
CA GLY A 193 -4.11 12.10 2.48
C GLY A 193 -4.99 12.39 1.29
N LEU A 194 -5.73 13.50 1.36
CA LEU A 194 -6.58 14.00 0.29
C LEU A 194 -6.08 15.37 -0.15
N THR A 195 -6.13 15.63 -1.46
CA THR A 195 -5.86 16.97 -1.98
C THR A 195 -6.98 17.94 -1.59
N PRO A 196 -6.74 19.27 -1.61
CA PRO A 196 -7.81 20.24 -1.34
C PRO A 196 -9.03 20.07 -2.26
N GLU A 197 -8.81 19.68 -3.52
CA GLU A 197 -9.85 19.44 -4.51
C GLU A 197 -10.69 18.22 -4.13
N GLN A 198 -10.06 17.13 -3.70
CA GLN A 198 -10.73 15.91 -3.23
C GLN A 198 -11.57 16.19 -1.96
N ILE A 199 -11.01 16.92 -1.01
CA ILE A 199 -11.74 17.34 0.19
C ILE A 199 -12.98 18.20 -0.21
N ALA A 200 -12.81 19.14 -1.13
CA ALA A 200 -13.90 19.99 -1.60
C ALA A 200 -14.98 19.20 -2.37
N ALA A 201 -14.59 18.11 -3.04
CA ALA A 201 -15.51 17.19 -3.71
C ALA A 201 -16.21 16.22 -2.74
N GLY A 202 -15.82 16.19 -1.46
CA GLY A 202 -16.38 15.28 -0.45
C GLY A 202 -15.91 13.83 -0.61
N GLU A 203 -14.71 13.64 -1.19
CA GLU A 203 -14.12 12.30 -1.28
C GLU A 203 -13.76 11.77 0.11
N ASP A 204 -13.88 10.47 0.26
CA ASP A 204 -13.57 9.71 1.46
C ASP A 204 -12.83 8.41 1.10
N TYR A 205 -12.51 7.59 2.11
CA TYR A 205 -11.85 6.31 1.91
C TYR A 205 -12.59 5.41 0.91
N LEU A 206 -13.92 5.29 1.02
CA LEU A 206 -14.71 4.39 0.18
C LEU A 206 -14.74 4.86 -1.28
N SER A 207 -14.87 6.16 -1.51
CA SER A 207 -14.87 6.74 -2.85
C SER A 207 -13.51 6.59 -3.52
N VAL A 208 -12.42 6.86 -2.80
CA VAL A 208 -11.05 6.69 -3.29
C VAL A 208 -10.75 5.23 -3.61
N MET A 209 -11.11 4.30 -2.73
CA MET A 209 -10.90 2.87 -2.98
C MET A 209 -11.70 2.37 -4.19
N ARG A 210 -12.93 2.84 -4.41
CA ARG A 210 -13.71 2.52 -5.63
C ARG A 210 -13.06 3.08 -6.89
N GLN A 211 -12.47 4.27 -6.82
CA GLN A 211 -11.69 4.82 -7.94
C GLN A 211 -10.44 3.98 -8.19
N ASN A 212 -9.74 3.54 -7.14
CA ASN A 212 -8.61 2.62 -7.25
C ASN A 212 -9.01 1.30 -7.94
N LEU A 213 -10.16 0.72 -7.56
CA LEU A 213 -10.70 -0.48 -8.22
C LEU A 213 -10.96 -0.24 -9.70
N THR A 214 -11.55 0.91 -10.06
CA THR A 214 -11.82 1.27 -11.45
C THR A 214 -10.53 1.33 -12.25
N ASN A 215 -9.49 1.96 -11.72
CA ASN A 215 -8.20 2.11 -12.37
C ASN A 215 -7.44 0.76 -12.46
N LEU A 216 -7.50 -0.07 -11.41
CA LEU A 216 -6.94 -1.42 -11.43
C LEU A 216 -7.62 -2.28 -12.50
N ARG A 217 -8.95 -2.27 -12.58
CA ARG A 217 -9.70 -3.03 -13.62
C ARG A 217 -9.29 -2.63 -15.03
N LEU A 218 -9.13 -1.33 -15.27
CA LEU A 218 -8.67 -0.81 -16.56
C LEU A 218 -7.27 -1.33 -16.88
N ALA A 219 -6.33 -1.15 -15.96
CA ALA A 219 -4.92 -1.52 -16.16
C ALA A 219 -4.74 -3.04 -16.33
N MET A 220 -5.50 -3.82 -15.56
CA MET A 220 -5.41 -5.29 -15.56
C MET A 220 -6.22 -5.93 -16.69
N GLY A 221 -7.04 -5.17 -17.44
CA GLY A 221 -7.93 -5.69 -18.48
C GLY A 221 -9.01 -6.59 -17.91
N CYS A 222 -9.63 -6.21 -16.77
CA CYS A 222 -10.68 -7.01 -16.13
C CYS A 222 -12.04 -6.82 -16.81
N ARG A 223 -12.83 -7.89 -16.86
CA ARG A 223 -14.16 -7.95 -17.47
C ARG A 223 -15.27 -7.85 -16.43
#